data_cf34cf5e72556c34da698492e9d04482
#
_entry.id   cf34cf5e72556c34da698492e9d04482
#
_cell.length_a   1.000
_cell.length_b   1.000
_cell.length_c   1.000
_cell.angle_alpha   90.00
_cell.angle_beta   90.00
_cell.angle_gamma   90.00
#
_symmetry.space_group_name_H-M   'P 1'
#
loop_
_entity.id
_entity.type
_entity.pdbx_description
1 polymer ?
#
loop_
_entity_poly.entity_id
_entity_poly.type
_entity_poly.pdbx_seq_one_letter_code
_entity_poly.pdbx_strand_id
1 'polypeptide(L)'
;VTPVEEVVKPEGEETPEGIRLHVYSGDESAENIVQHTVYVNEITENTVMRELTEALEMDENAGINSISFGTYGGDKVVMLDLNQAFEEYVNKLGSSGEYIVMGSLTDTFLDCYQSELLLVTVDGKVLKTGHNIYEEYLEMYPYTEATYQIREEKLTGDGLEISCPQIDGFRDERIQEKWNQIMLETEQTVMDQWEGNG
;
A
#
# COMPACT_ATOMS: atom_id res chain seq x y z
N VAL A 1 3.90 -2.57 54.16
CA VAL A 1 3.47 -3.33 52.99
C VAL A 1 2.59 -2.39 52.18
N THR A 2 3.12 -1.83 51.15
CA THR A 2 2.42 -0.95 50.22
C THR A 2 1.68 -1.80 49.19
N PRO A 3 0.42 -1.54 48.85
CA PRO A 3 -0.27 -2.27 47.80
C PRO A 3 0.39 -1.94 46.44
N VAL A 4 0.67 -2.95 45.65
CA VAL A 4 1.05 -2.84 44.27
C VAL A 4 -0.22 -2.43 43.51
N GLU A 5 -0.25 -1.25 42.93
CA GLU A 5 -1.29 -0.84 42.00
C GLU A 5 -1.22 -1.74 40.78
N GLU A 6 -2.30 -2.46 40.57
CA GLU A 6 -2.56 -3.27 39.39
C GLU A 6 -2.70 -2.31 38.20
N VAL A 7 -1.72 -2.31 37.27
CA VAL A 7 -1.78 -1.56 36.03
C VAL A 7 -2.92 -2.18 35.21
N VAL A 8 -4.06 -1.50 35.19
CA VAL A 8 -5.17 -1.81 34.30
C VAL A 8 -4.70 -1.54 32.86
N LYS A 9 -4.50 -2.61 32.09
CA LYS A 9 -4.33 -2.48 30.64
C LYS A 9 -5.60 -1.85 30.06
N PRO A 10 -5.48 -0.88 29.14
CA PRO A 10 -6.65 -0.40 28.41
C PRO A 10 -7.27 -1.56 27.63
N GLU A 11 -8.54 -1.84 27.92
CA GLU A 11 -9.36 -2.75 27.11
C GLU A 11 -9.65 -2.09 25.77
N GLY A 12 -9.32 -2.83 24.66
CA GLY A 12 -10.03 -2.66 23.39
C GLY A 12 -9.31 -1.98 22.26
N GLU A 13 -8.13 -2.47 21.85
CA GLU A 13 -7.83 -2.52 20.43
C GLU A 13 -8.02 -3.98 20.00
N GLU A 14 -9.18 -4.26 19.40
CA GLU A 14 -9.38 -5.51 18.68
C GLU A 14 -8.37 -5.53 17.54
N THR A 15 -7.34 -6.35 17.68
CA THR A 15 -6.46 -6.64 16.53
C THR A 15 -7.34 -7.23 15.44
N PRO A 16 -7.36 -6.65 14.23
CA PRO A 16 -8.20 -7.18 13.17
C PRO A 16 -7.91 -8.67 12.97
N GLU A 17 -8.96 -9.49 12.97
CA GLU A 17 -8.81 -10.91 12.67
C GLU A 17 -8.55 -11.05 11.16
N GLY A 18 -7.56 -11.84 10.76
CA GLY A 18 -7.28 -12.13 9.35
C GLY A 18 -5.80 -12.08 8.99
N ILE A 19 -5.53 -12.37 7.73
CA ILE A 19 -4.21 -12.28 7.12
C ILE A 19 -4.07 -10.88 6.54
N ARG A 20 -2.98 -10.21 6.88
CA ARG A 20 -2.69 -8.87 6.35
C ARG A 20 -2.31 -8.95 4.88
N LEU A 21 -2.99 -8.13 4.07
CA LEU A 21 -2.73 -7.94 2.66
C LEU A 21 -2.49 -6.46 2.39
N HIS A 22 -1.43 -6.12 1.69
CA HIS A 22 -1.21 -4.77 1.20
C HIS A 22 -1.85 -4.62 -0.18
N VAL A 23 -2.68 -3.61 -0.32
CA VAL A 23 -3.34 -3.23 -1.57
C VAL A 23 -2.93 -1.81 -1.91
N TYR A 24 -2.57 -1.60 -3.14
CA TYR A 24 -2.13 -0.30 -3.64
C TYR A 24 -3.24 0.35 -4.47
N SER A 25 -3.42 1.65 -4.34
CA SER A 25 -4.40 2.42 -5.12
C SER A 25 -3.95 3.86 -5.32
N GLY A 26 -4.69 4.66 -6.07
CA GLY A 26 -4.43 6.09 -6.17
C GLY A 26 -4.77 6.84 -4.88
N ASP A 27 -4.05 7.94 -4.64
CA ASP A 27 -4.43 8.93 -3.64
C ASP A 27 -5.69 9.70 -4.10
N GLU A 28 -6.24 10.58 -3.23
CA GLU A 28 -7.42 11.39 -3.54
C GLU A 28 -7.24 12.28 -4.78
N SER A 29 -6.01 12.64 -5.12
CA SER A 29 -5.68 13.44 -6.31
C SER A 29 -5.46 12.60 -7.56
N ALA A 30 -5.37 11.29 -7.44
CA ALA A 30 -4.98 10.33 -8.47
C ALA A 30 -3.61 10.66 -9.11
N GLU A 31 -2.69 11.22 -8.34
CA GLU A 31 -1.34 11.56 -8.78
C GLU A 31 -0.29 10.57 -8.27
N ASN A 32 -0.54 9.95 -7.11
CA ASN A 32 0.40 9.03 -6.47
C ASN A 32 -0.27 7.70 -6.16
N ILE A 33 0.56 6.64 -6.14
CA ILE A 33 0.16 5.32 -5.65
C ILE A 33 0.38 5.30 -4.14
N VAL A 34 -0.61 4.82 -3.39
CA VAL A 34 -0.61 4.73 -1.92
C VAL A 34 -0.86 3.30 -1.51
N GLN A 35 -0.10 2.81 -0.53
CA GLN A 35 -0.28 1.51 0.07
C GLN A 35 -1.37 1.55 1.15
N HIS A 36 -2.29 0.60 1.12
CA HIS A 36 -3.31 0.37 2.14
C HIS A 36 -3.15 -1.02 2.74
N THR A 37 -3.51 -1.19 4.00
CA THR A 37 -3.55 -2.50 4.64
C THR A 37 -5.00 -2.94 4.79
N VAL A 38 -5.31 -4.13 4.28
CA VAL A 38 -6.59 -4.81 4.48
C VAL A 38 -6.37 -6.17 5.15
N TYR A 39 -7.40 -6.70 5.79
CA TYR A 39 -7.34 -8.01 6.44
C TYR A 39 -8.32 -8.96 5.76
N VAL A 40 -7.81 -10.09 5.29
CA VAL A 40 -8.56 -11.09 4.53
C VAL A 40 -8.51 -12.45 5.21
N ASN A 41 -9.50 -13.31 4.96
CA ASN A 41 -9.53 -14.65 5.55
C ASN A 41 -8.50 -15.58 4.89
N GLU A 42 -8.24 -15.37 3.60
CA GLU A 42 -7.29 -16.16 2.82
C GLU A 42 -6.69 -15.30 1.70
N ILE A 43 -5.47 -15.61 1.31
CA ILE A 43 -4.81 -15.00 0.16
C ILE A 43 -4.94 -15.96 -1.03
N THR A 44 -5.85 -15.63 -1.93
CA THR A 44 -5.98 -16.23 -3.26
C THR A 44 -5.93 -15.15 -4.31
N GLU A 45 -5.65 -15.51 -5.57
CA GLU A 45 -5.66 -14.55 -6.67
C GLU A 45 -7.00 -13.80 -6.77
N ASN A 46 -8.10 -14.50 -6.52
CA ASN A 46 -9.43 -13.89 -6.54
C ASN A 46 -9.65 -12.92 -5.38
N THR A 47 -9.14 -13.24 -4.19
CA THR A 47 -9.21 -12.35 -3.03
C THR A 47 -8.39 -11.08 -3.29
N VAL A 48 -7.17 -11.22 -3.77
CA VAL A 48 -6.28 -10.08 -4.10
C VAL A 48 -6.93 -9.20 -5.17
N MET A 49 -7.47 -9.81 -6.24
CA MET A 49 -8.12 -9.05 -7.32
C MET A 49 -9.39 -8.34 -6.85
N ARG A 50 -10.18 -8.96 -5.97
CA ARG A 50 -11.38 -8.33 -5.40
C ARG A 50 -11.03 -7.08 -4.59
N GLU A 51 -10.06 -7.19 -3.67
CA GLU A 51 -9.62 -6.07 -2.85
C GLU A 51 -9.05 -4.93 -3.71
N LEU A 52 -8.32 -5.29 -4.77
CA LEU A 52 -7.79 -4.32 -5.72
C LEU A 52 -8.92 -3.67 -6.55
N THR A 53 -9.90 -4.45 -6.99
CA THR A 53 -11.07 -3.95 -7.72
C THR A 53 -11.86 -2.95 -6.88
N GLU A 54 -12.04 -3.23 -5.60
CA GLU A 54 -12.70 -2.33 -4.65
C GLU A 54 -11.87 -1.05 -4.43
N ALA A 55 -10.57 -1.18 -4.19
CA ALA A 55 -9.69 -0.03 -3.94
C ALA A 55 -9.52 0.91 -5.14
N LEU A 56 -9.63 0.40 -6.35
CA LEU A 56 -9.49 1.17 -7.61
C LEU A 56 -10.83 1.50 -8.27
N GLU A 57 -11.96 1.10 -7.65
CA GLU A 57 -13.30 1.26 -8.24
C GLU A 57 -13.38 0.72 -9.68
N MET A 58 -12.72 -0.42 -9.92
CA MET A 58 -12.71 -1.04 -11.24
C MET A 58 -14.07 -1.66 -11.60
N ASP A 59 -14.22 -2.00 -12.89
CA ASP A 59 -15.37 -2.80 -13.35
C ASP A 59 -15.39 -4.15 -12.62
N GLU A 60 -16.52 -4.52 -12.05
CA GLU A 60 -16.69 -5.77 -11.30
C GLU A 60 -16.45 -7.03 -12.14
N ASN A 61 -16.50 -6.90 -13.47
CA ASN A 61 -16.20 -8.00 -14.40
C ASN A 61 -14.71 -8.10 -14.74
N ALA A 62 -13.88 -7.09 -14.36
CA ALA A 62 -12.44 -7.18 -14.50
C ALA A 62 -11.90 -8.30 -13.59
N GLY A 63 -11.15 -9.24 -14.16
CA GLY A 63 -10.75 -10.42 -13.42
C GLY A 63 -9.52 -11.12 -14.00
N ILE A 64 -9.09 -12.13 -13.27
CA ILE A 64 -7.95 -12.97 -13.61
C ILE A 64 -8.42 -14.23 -14.32
N ASN A 65 -7.84 -14.51 -15.49
CA ASN A 65 -7.98 -15.79 -16.19
C ASN A 65 -7.04 -16.86 -15.60
N SER A 66 -5.78 -16.45 -15.32
CA SER A 66 -4.80 -17.34 -14.71
C SER A 66 -3.64 -16.57 -14.09
N ILE A 67 -2.99 -17.20 -13.11
CA ILE A 67 -1.74 -16.76 -12.52
C ILE A 67 -0.74 -17.90 -12.58
N SER A 68 0.51 -17.60 -12.89
CA SER A 68 1.61 -18.55 -12.84
C SER A 68 2.89 -17.85 -12.40
N PHE A 69 3.89 -18.65 -12.03
CA PHE A 69 5.12 -18.15 -11.41
C PHE A 69 6.33 -18.71 -12.16
N GLY A 70 7.38 -17.89 -12.26
CA GLY A 70 8.62 -18.26 -12.93
C GLY A 70 9.81 -17.49 -12.41
N THR A 71 10.90 -17.54 -13.17
CA THR A 71 12.11 -16.75 -12.90
C THR A 71 12.65 -16.19 -14.20
N TYR A 72 13.17 -14.97 -14.14
CA TYR A 72 13.86 -14.33 -15.27
C TYR A 72 15.12 -13.62 -14.73
N GLY A 73 16.29 -13.97 -15.27
CA GLY A 73 17.55 -13.38 -14.83
C GLY A 73 17.96 -13.71 -13.38
N GLY A 74 17.20 -14.54 -12.69
CA GLY A 74 17.37 -14.84 -11.26
C GLY A 74 16.26 -14.25 -10.38
N ASP A 75 15.49 -13.30 -10.91
CA ASP A 75 14.38 -12.65 -10.23
C ASP A 75 13.10 -13.50 -10.36
N LYS A 76 12.27 -13.48 -9.34
CA LYS A 76 10.96 -14.16 -9.34
C LYS A 76 9.97 -13.33 -10.15
N VAL A 77 9.21 -14.02 -10.97
CA VAL A 77 8.21 -13.44 -11.87
C VAL A 77 6.82 -13.95 -11.50
N VAL A 78 5.87 -13.03 -11.35
CA VAL A 78 4.44 -13.32 -11.43
C VAL A 78 3.99 -13.11 -12.87
N MET A 79 3.35 -14.11 -13.47
CA MET A 79 2.73 -14.01 -14.79
C MET A 79 1.22 -14.01 -14.60
N LEU A 80 0.59 -12.88 -14.91
CA LEU A 80 -0.82 -12.61 -14.66
C LEU A 80 -1.54 -12.46 -16.00
N ASP A 81 -2.47 -13.38 -16.30
CA ASP A 81 -3.35 -13.26 -17.45
C ASP A 81 -4.71 -12.74 -17.00
N LEU A 82 -5.08 -11.58 -17.48
CA LEU A 82 -6.32 -10.88 -17.16
C LEU A 82 -7.35 -11.09 -18.28
N ASN A 83 -8.60 -10.78 -17.98
CA ASN A 83 -9.67 -10.89 -18.96
C ASN A 83 -9.86 -9.60 -19.76
N GLN A 84 -10.65 -9.70 -20.83
CA GLN A 84 -10.95 -8.57 -21.71
C GLN A 84 -11.63 -7.40 -20.96
N ALA A 85 -12.43 -7.66 -19.93
CA ALA A 85 -13.09 -6.59 -19.18
C ALA A 85 -12.08 -5.66 -18.47
N PHE A 86 -10.94 -6.20 -18.03
CA PHE A 86 -9.83 -5.40 -17.52
C PHE A 86 -9.24 -4.49 -18.61
N GLU A 87 -8.95 -5.04 -19.81
CA GLU A 87 -8.43 -4.26 -20.94
C GLU A 87 -9.41 -3.14 -21.34
N GLU A 88 -10.70 -3.45 -21.42
CA GLU A 88 -11.75 -2.47 -21.72
C GLU A 88 -11.85 -1.37 -20.65
N TYR A 89 -11.64 -1.72 -19.38
CA TYR A 89 -11.62 -0.76 -18.29
C TYR A 89 -10.42 0.19 -18.42
N VAL A 90 -9.20 -0.35 -18.53
CA VAL A 90 -7.99 0.46 -18.62
C VAL A 90 -8.00 1.35 -19.85
N ASN A 91 -8.53 0.88 -20.98
CA ASN A 91 -8.63 1.65 -22.22
C ASN A 91 -9.61 2.85 -22.15
N LYS A 92 -10.47 2.91 -21.13
CA LYS A 92 -11.35 4.08 -20.88
C LYS A 92 -10.65 5.18 -20.07
N LEU A 93 -9.50 4.87 -19.48
CA LEU A 93 -8.76 5.80 -18.63
C LEU A 93 -7.86 6.72 -19.45
N GLY A 94 -7.56 7.89 -18.90
CA GLY A 94 -6.46 8.72 -19.39
C GLY A 94 -5.11 8.17 -18.89
N SER A 95 -4.01 8.74 -19.38
CA SER A 95 -2.65 8.28 -19.06
C SER A 95 -2.35 8.23 -17.55
N SER A 96 -2.84 9.20 -16.78
CA SER A 96 -2.66 9.20 -15.32
C SER A 96 -3.44 8.07 -14.65
N GLY A 97 -4.71 7.86 -15.05
CA GLY A 97 -5.52 6.77 -14.52
C GLY A 97 -4.95 5.40 -14.87
N GLU A 98 -4.47 5.23 -16.11
CA GLU A 98 -3.77 4.02 -16.54
C GLU A 98 -2.52 3.77 -15.70
N TYR A 99 -1.70 4.81 -15.46
CA TYR A 99 -0.52 4.72 -14.60
C TYR A 99 -0.86 4.23 -13.18
N ILE A 100 -1.90 4.82 -12.57
CA ILE A 100 -2.35 4.42 -11.23
C ILE A 100 -2.82 2.97 -11.24
N VAL A 101 -3.68 2.57 -12.17
CA VAL A 101 -4.23 1.21 -12.20
C VAL A 101 -3.15 0.17 -12.44
N MET A 102 -2.28 0.40 -13.42
CA MET A 102 -1.21 -0.55 -13.75
C MET A 102 -0.15 -0.63 -12.65
N GLY A 103 0.20 0.50 -12.04
CA GLY A 103 1.13 0.53 -10.91
C GLY A 103 0.53 -0.15 -9.66
N SER A 104 -0.71 0.15 -9.33
CA SER A 104 -1.41 -0.48 -8.19
C SER A 104 -1.56 -1.99 -8.37
N LEU A 105 -1.92 -2.44 -9.57
CA LEU A 105 -1.95 -3.86 -9.92
C LEU A 105 -0.58 -4.50 -9.71
N THR A 106 0.46 -3.89 -10.29
CA THR A 106 1.83 -4.39 -10.21
C THR A 106 2.29 -4.49 -8.76
N ASP A 107 2.19 -3.43 -8.00
CA ASP A 107 2.70 -3.37 -6.63
C ASP A 107 1.93 -4.33 -5.70
N THR A 108 0.61 -4.43 -5.86
CA THR A 108 -0.20 -5.36 -5.07
C THR A 108 0.22 -6.82 -5.32
N PHE A 109 0.40 -7.22 -6.57
CA PHE A 109 0.78 -8.59 -6.89
C PHE A 109 2.25 -8.89 -6.54
N LEU A 110 3.17 -7.95 -6.78
CA LEU A 110 4.57 -8.12 -6.41
C LEU A 110 4.75 -8.23 -4.90
N ASP A 111 4.08 -7.40 -4.12
CA ASP A 111 4.14 -7.45 -2.66
C ASP A 111 3.49 -8.72 -2.11
N CYS A 112 2.29 -9.04 -2.56
CA CYS A 112 1.55 -10.21 -2.13
C CYS A 112 2.34 -11.52 -2.33
N TYR A 113 2.97 -11.68 -3.49
CA TYR A 113 3.70 -12.90 -3.85
C TYR A 113 5.21 -12.80 -3.64
N GLN A 114 5.70 -11.69 -3.07
CA GLN A 114 7.12 -11.43 -2.80
C GLN A 114 7.99 -11.70 -4.02
N SER A 115 7.61 -11.11 -5.12
CA SER A 115 8.25 -11.22 -6.44
C SER A 115 8.81 -9.88 -6.88
N GLU A 116 9.79 -9.92 -7.77
CA GLU A 116 10.49 -8.74 -8.27
C GLU A 116 9.87 -8.21 -9.57
N LEU A 117 9.28 -9.12 -10.36
CA LEU A 117 8.80 -8.82 -11.71
C LEU A 117 7.36 -9.32 -11.92
N LEU A 118 6.56 -8.54 -12.63
CA LEU A 118 5.23 -8.90 -13.09
C LEU A 118 5.17 -8.88 -14.62
N LEU A 119 4.65 -9.92 -15.23
CA LEU A 119 4.29 -9.95 -16.64
C LEU A 119 2.77 -9.98 -16.76
N VAL A 120 2.19 -9.03 -17.50
CA VAL A 120 0.75 -8.91 -17.69
C VAL A 120 0.36 -9.27 -19.10
N THR A 121 -0.64 -10.15 -19.24
CA THR A 121 -1.30 -10.44 -20.52
C THR A 121 -2.81 -10.30 -20.36
N VAL A 122 -3.52 -10.21 -21.46
CA VAL A 122 -4.99 -10.26 -21.52
C VAL A 122 -5.39 -11.30 -22.57
N ASP A 123 -6.15 -12.32 -22.14
CA ASP A 123 -6.52 -13.46 -22.97
C ASP A 123 -5.31 -14.08 -23.71
N GLY A 124 -4.19 -14.20 -22.99
CA GLY A 124 -2.92 -14.75 -23.50
C GLY A 124 -2.18 -13.84 -24.48
N LYS A 125 -2.55 -12.57 -24.60
CA LYS A 125 -1.91 -11.60 -25.51
C LYS A 125 -1.32 -10.45 -24.73
N VAL A 126 -0.33 -9.77 -25.34
CA VAL A 126 0.23 -8.53 -24.79
C VAL A 126 -0.88 -7.50 -24.62
N LEU A 127 -0.99 -6.94 -23.41
CA LEU A 127 -1.91 -5.84 -23.13
C LEU A 127 -1.48 -4.58 -23.91
N LYS A 128 -2.42 -4.02 -24.65
CA LYS A 128 -2.24 -2.77 -25.39
C LYS A 128 -3.34 -1.79 -25.01
N THR A 129 -2.94 -0.62 -24.62
CA THR A 129 -3.85 0.46 -24.29
C THR A 129 -3.71 1.62 -25.30
N GLY A 130 -4.48 2.67 -25.09
CA GLY A 130 -4.34 3.90 -25.87
C GLY A 130 -3.01 4.64 -25.65
N HIS A 131 -2.27 4.31 -24.58
CA HIS A 131 -1.08 5.04 -24.17
C HIS A 131 0.19 4.17 -24.14
N ASN A 132 0.06 2.84 -23.85
CA ASN A 132 1.20 1.95 -23.63
C ASN A 132 1.00 0.57 -24.26
N ILE A 133 2.12 -0.13 -24.43
CA ILE A 133 2.18 -1.56 -24.76
C ILE A 133 2.97 -2.24 -23.66
N TYR A 134 2.33 -3.19 -22.95
CA TYR A 134 2.90 -3.88 -21.79
C TYR A 134 3.52 -5.22 -22.23
N GLU A 135 4.58 -5.16 -23.03
CA GLU A 135 5.28 -6.34 -23.57
C GLU A 135 6.50 -6.74 -22.72
N GLU A 136 6.93 -5.87 -21.79
CA GLU A 136 8.07 -6.08 -20.92
C GLU A 136 7.61 -6.42 -19.49
N TYR A 137 8.55 -6.92 -18.69
CA TYR A 137 8.31 -7.11 -17.26
C TYR A 137 8.14 -5.78 -16.56
N LEU A 138 7.16 -5.71 -15.66
CA LEU A 138 6.93 -4.56 -14.81
C LEU A 138 7.64 -4.78 -13.47
N GLU A 139 8.29 -3.73 -12.99
CA GLU A 139 8.86 -3.64 -11.65
C GLU A 139 7.94 -2.82 -10.75
N MET A 140 8.19 -2.85 -9.44
CA MET A 140 7.42 -2.05 -8.49
C MET A 140 7.47 -0.56 -8.84
N TYR A 141 6.31 0.05 -8.88
CA TYR A 141 6.15 1.48 -9.13
C TYR A 141 6.52 2.29 -7.88
N PRO A 142 6.95 3.54 -8.04
CA PRO A 142 7.11 4.43 -6.90
C PRO A 142 5.76 4.66 -6.21
N TYR A 143 5.70 4.37 -4.93
CA TYR A 143 4.53 4.63 -4.10
C TYR A 143 4.90 5.46 -2.87
N THR A 144 3.92 6.15 -2.31
CA THR A 144 4.02 6.78 -1.01
C THR A 144 3.32 5.90 0.01
N GLU A 145 3.98 5.61 1.11
CA GLU A 145 3.31 5.05 2.27
C GLU A 145 2.25 6.06 2.75
N ALA A 146 1.11 5.53 3.20
CA ALA A 146 -0.07 6.34 3.52
C ALA A 146 0.31 7.65 4.21
N THR A 147 -0.04 8.74 3.57
CA THR A 147 0.26 10.09 4.06
C THR A 147 -0.30 10.20 5.48
N TYR A 148 0.56 10.55 6.43
CA TYR A 148 0.15 10.91 7.77
C TYR A 148 -0.93 11.99 7.66
N GLN A 149 -2.17 11.65 7.93
CA GLN A 149 -3.11 12.66 8.35
C GLN A 149 -2.64 13.08 9.74
N ILE A 150 -1.94 14.21 9.82
CA ILE A 150 -1.81 14.95 11.07
C ILE A 150 -3.25 15.31 11.42
N ARG A 151 -3.92 14.46 12.21
CA ARG A 151 -5.11 14.90 12.90
C ARG A 151 -4.66 16.04 13.80
N GLU A 152 -5.12 17.23 13.51
CA GLU A 152 -5.15 18.33 14.46
C GLU A 152 -6.05 17.89 15.63
N GLU A 153 -5.52 17.05 16.50
CA GLU A 153 -6.12 16.84 17.81
C GLU A 153 -5.78 18.06 18.63
N LYS A 154 -6.83 18.75 19.04
CA LYS A 154 -6.86 19.93 19.88
C LYS A 154 -5.67 19.97 20.84
N LEU A 155 -4.89 21.05 20.74
CA LEU A 155 -4.02 21.55 21.80
C LEU A 155 -4.88 21.73 23.07
N THR A 156 -4.95 20.70 23.89
CA THR A 156 -5.35 20.85 25.28
C THR A 156 -4.09 21.24 26.04
N GLY A 157 -4.16 22.25 26.91
CA GLY A 157 -3.04 22.99 27.48
C GLY A 157 -2.02 22.23 28.34
N ASP A 158 -1.91 20.90 28.22
CA ASP A 158 -1.05 20.05 29.05
C ASP A 158 0.03 19.27 28.25
N GLY A 159 0.36 19.70 27.05
CA GLY A 159 1.44 19.11 26.26
C GLY A 159 0.98 18.59 24.89
N LEU A 160 1.93 18.63 23.95
CA LEU A 160 1.76 18.06 22.61
C LEU A 160 1.97 16.57 22.71
N GLU A 161 0.89 15.78 22.71
CA GLU A 161 0.97 14.33 22.58
C GLU A 161 0.97 13.99 21.09
N ILE A 162 2.15 13.78 20.53
CA ILE A 162 2.29 13.28 19.16
C ILE A 162 2.20 11.76 19.21
N SER A 163 1.00 11.22 18.96
CA SER A 163 0.88 9.79 18.72
C SER A 163 1.30 9.49 17.28
N CYS A 164 2.47 8.92 17.10
CA CYS A 164 2.84 8.29 15.85
C CYS A 164 2.03 7.01 15.70
N PRO A 165 1.19 6.88 14.63
CA PRO A 165 0.68 5.56 14.29
C PRO A 165 1.88 4.65 14.02
N GLN A 166 1.88 3.46 14.63
CA GLN A 166 2.87 2.45 14.27
C GLN A 166 2.73 2.15 12.79
N ILE A 167 3.76 2.46 12.02
CA ILE A 167 3.83 2.08 10.62
C ILE A 167 4.25 0.61 10.61
N ASP A 168 3.27 -0.28 10.60
CA ASP A 168 3.49 -1.68 10.33
C ASP A 168 3.74 -1.84 8.84
N GLY A 169 4.98 -2.10 8.44
CA GLY A 169 5.26 -2.45 7.06
C GLY A 169 6.55 -1.93 6.43
N PHE A 170 7.46 -1.33 7.19
CA PHE A 170 8.78 -1.05 6.63
C PHE A 170 9.50 -2.36 6.28
N ARG A 171 9.75 -2.57 5.00
CA ARG A 171 10.56 -3.70 4.50
C ARG A 171 12.02 -3.63 4.96
N ASP A 172 12.50 -2.46 5.36
CA ASP A 172 13.89 -2.23 5.78
C ASP A 172 13.94 -1.56 7.15
N GLU A 173 14.41 -2.31 8.15
CA GLU A 173 14.62 -1.82 9.53
C GLU A 173 15.45 -0.52 9.55
N ARG A 174 16.36 -0.31 8.59
CA ARG A 174 17.19 0.90 8.48
C ARG A 174 16.38 2.12 8.10
N ILE A 175 15.29 1.94 7.34
CA ILE A 175 14.37 3.04 6.98
C ILE A 175 13.56 3.42 8.21
N GLN A 176 13.08 2.44 8.98
CA GLN A 176 12.35 2.69 10.21
C GLN A 176 13.24 3.39 11.26
N GLU A 177 14.49 2.97 11.43
CA GLU A 177 15.45 3.65 12.31
C GLU A 177 15.67 5.10 11.86
N LYS A 178 15.82 5.35 10.57
CA LYS A 178 16.02 6.70 10.02
C LYS A 178 14.80 7.59 10.22
N TRP A 179 13.60 7.04 10.06
CA TRP A 179 12.35 7.76 10.36
C TRP A 179 12.21 8.09 11.83
N ASN A 180 12.47 7.15 12.72
CA ASN A 180 12.47 7.37 14.16
C ASN A 180 13.47 8.46 14.56
N GLN A 181 14.63 8.50 13.93
CA GLN A 181 15.62 9.55 14.17
C GLN A 181 15.13 10.92 13.69
N ILE A 182 14.53 11.01 12.51
CA ILE A 182 13.96 12.27 11.98
C ILE A 182 12.84 12.78 12.88
N MET A 183 11.96 11.88 13.37
CA MET A 183 10.88 12.26 14.28
C MET A 183 11.42 12.81 15.59
N LEU A 184 12.42 12.15 16.19
CA LEU A 184 13.07 12.65 17.42
C LEU A 184 13.74 14.02 17.24
N GLU A 185 14.41 14.24 16.10
CA GLU A 185 15.02 15.52 15.76
C GLU A 185 13.97 16.62 15.55
N THR A 186 12.82 16.26 14.96
CA THR A 186 11.69 17.18 14.75
C THR A 186 11.02 17.55 16.07
N GLU A 187 10.77 16.59 16.95
CA GLU A 187 10.24 16.83 18.30
C GLU A 187 11.17 17.78 19.08
N GLN A 188 12.47 17.49 19.08
CA GLN A 188 13.45 18.35 19.77
C GLN A 188 13.47 19.77 19.20
N THR A 189 13.38 19.91 17.88
CA THR A 189 13.35 21.23 17.22
C THR A 189 12.10 22.02 17.60
N VAL A 190 10.95 21.37 17.69
CA VAL A 190 9.68 22.00 18.09
C VAL A 190 9.74 22.43 19.57
N MET A 191 10.27 21.58 20.45
CA MET A 191 10.44 21.88 21.87
C MET A 191 11.39 23.08 22.08
N ASP A 192 12.54 23.10 21.38
CA ASP A 192 13.54 24.18 21.47
C ASP A 192 12.96 25.51 20.97
N GLN A 193 12.11 25.50 19.94
CA GLN A 193 11.43 26.70 19.46
C GLN A 193 10.37 27.21 20.45
N TRP A 194 9.75 26.31 21.19
CA TRP A 194 8.73 26.66 22.18
C TRP A 194 9.37 27.28 23.45
N GLU A 195 10.47 26.70 23.94
CA GLU A 195 11.19 27.21 25.10
C GLU A 195 11.93 28.53 24.81
N GLY A 196 12.26 28.79 23.53
CA GLY A 196 12.95 30.05 23.12
C GLY A 196 12.02 31.26 22.98
N ASN A 197 10.70 31.10 23.03
CA ASN A 197 9.71 32.16 22.89
C ASN A 197 8.94 32.48 24.20
N GLY A 198 9.44 32.04 25.36
CA GLY A 198 8.89 32.31 26.68
C GLY A 198 9.59 33.45 27.40
#